data_e7a238ecc4c4dbeadef49b0258b0597c
#
_entry.id   e7a238ecc4c4dbeadef49b0258b0597c
#
_cell.length_a   1.000
_cell.length_b   1.000
_cell.length_c   1.000
_cell.angle_alpha   90.00
_cell.angle_beta   90.00
_cell.angle_gamma   90.00
#
_symmetry.space_group_name_H-M   'P 1'
#
loop_
_entity.id
_entity.type
_entity.pdbx_description
1 polymer ?
#
loop_
_entity_poly.entity_id
_entity_poly.type
_entity_poly.pdbx_seq_one_letter_code
_entity_poly.pdbx_strand_id
1 'polypeptide(L)'
;MYKLELRKEAAQEWRFIMEYTTQMDAARKGIITKEMEAVAKKEYMDVNELVKLVACGKIIIPANKNHKCLEPNGIGSMLRTKINVNLGTSRDCVDLNMELEKVNNAVKMGAEAIMDLSSFGDTQKFRRKLTAECPAIIGTVPIYDAVVYYHKALKDITAKEWLDIVR
;
A
#
# COMPACT_ATOMS: atom_id res chain seq x y z
N MET A 1 5.03 26.68 28.98
CA MET A 1 4.38 27.12 27.74
C MET A 1 4.67 26.17 26.60
N TYR A 2 5.91 25.92 26.21
CA TYR A 2 6.33 25.03 25.10
C TYR A 2 5.77 23.58 25.13
N LYS A 3 5.71 22.95 26.32
CA LYS A 3 5.11 21.59 26.48
C LYS A 3 3.59 21.53 26.30
N LEU A 4 2.90 22.65 26.44
CA LEU A 4 1.45 22.72 26.26
C LEU A 4 1.09 22.86 24.76
N GLU A 5 1.92 23.57 24.00
CA GLU A 5 1.79 23.72 22.54
C GLU A 5 2.06 22.41 21.84
N LEU A 6 3.16 21.72 22.18
CA LEU A 6 3.45 20.38 21.63
C LEU A 6 2.34 19.34 21.92
N ARG A 7 1.67 19.45 23.08
CA ARG A 7 0.50 18.59 23.40
C ARG A 7 -0.74 18.97 22.61
N LYS A 8 -0.91 20.24 22.26
CA LYS A 8 -2.03 20.70 21.42
C LYS A 8 -1.81 20.32 19.97
N GLU A 9 -0.59 20.46 19.45
CA GLU A 9 -0.23 20.02 18.09
C GLU A 9 -0.38 18.50 17.95
N ALA A 10 0.16 17.72 18.89
CA ALA A 10 -0.02 16.27 18.91
C ALA A 10 -1.51 15.89 19.03
N ALA A 11 -2.30 16.56 19.88
CA ALA A 11 -3.74 16.31 20.03
C ALA A 11 -4.51 16.70 18.75
N GLN A 12 -4.04 17.69 18.01
CA GLN A 12 -4.63 18.12 16.74
C GLN A 12 -4.30 17.13 15.61
N GLU A 13 -3.06 16.61 15.57
CA GLU A 13 -2.69 15.48 14.70
C GLU A 13 -3.49 14.20 15.00
N TRP A 14 -3.67 13.86 16.30
CA TRP A 14 -4.50 12.73 16.71
C TRP A 14 -5.99 12.91 16.36
N ARG A 15 -6.49 14.13 16.38
CA ARG A 15 -7.85 14.46 15.97
C ARG A 15 -8.07 14.30 14.47
N PHE A 16 -7.06 14.65 13.65
CA PHE A 16 -7.06 14.41 12.21
C PHE A 16 -7.04 12.91 11.85
N ILE A 17 -6.30 12.08 12.62
CA ILE A 17 -6.22 10.62 12.42
C ILE A 17 -7.56 9.92 12.69
N MET A 18 -8.46 10.52 13.50
CA MET A 18 -9.79 9.98 13.83
C MET A 18 -10.91 10.48 12.94
N GLU A 19 -10.64 11.40 12.03
CA GLU A 19 -11.70 12.11 11.28
C GLU A 19 -12.17 11.36 10.04
N TYR A 20 -11.36 10.43 9.51
CA TYR A 20 -11.69 9.58 8.35
C TYR A 20 -11.03 8.20 8.44
N THR A 21 -11.64 7.23 7.75
CA THR A 21 -11.16 5.84 7.75
C THR A 21 -10.43 5.44 6.47
N THR A 22 -10.76 6.06 5.34
CA THR A 22 -10.17 5.80 4.03
C THR A 22 -9.95 7.09 3.26
N GLN A 23 -9.12 7.07 2.22
CA GLN A 23 -8.93 8.22 1.33
C GLN A 23 -10.27 8.67 0.70
N MET A 24 -11.12 7.73 0.32
CA MET A 24 -12.46 8.06 -0.20
C MET A 24 -13.35 8.71 0.86
N ASP A 25 -13.31 8.25 2.10
CA ASP A 25 -14.08 8.85 3.20
C ASP A 25 -13.61 10.28 3.48
N ALA A 26 -12.30 10.52 3.48
CA ALA A 26 -11.72 11.86 3.58
C ALA A 26 -12.21 12.77 2.44
N ALA A 27 -12.10 12.29 1.20
CA ALA A 27 -12.51 13.04 0.03
C ALA A 27 -14.01 13.40 0.04
N ARG A 28 -14.88 12.49 0.48
CA ARG A 28 -16.33 12.72 0.62
C ARG A 28 -16.65 13.75 1.70
N LYS A 29 -15.81 13.90 2.70
CA LYS A 29 -15.88 14.92 3.76
C LYS A 29 -15.22 16.23 3.39
N GLY A 30 -14.65 16.34 2.19
CA GLY A 30 -13.90 17.51 1.73
C GLY A 30 -12.55 17.67 2.39
N ILE A 31 -12.00 16.61 3.00
CA ILE A 31 -10.70 16.61 3.64
C ILE A 31 -9.65 16.25 2.59
N ILE A 32 -8.67 17.14 2.38
CA ILE A 32 -7.52 16.92 1.53
C ILE A 32 -6.44 16.26 2.38
N THR A 33 -6.02 15.05 2.01
CA THR A 33 -4.95 14.34 2.70
C THR A 33 -3.60 14.64 2.06
N LYS A 34 -2.52 14.43 2.80
CA LYS A 34 -1.14 14.57 2.26
C LYS A 34 -0.88 13.63 1.07
N GLU A 35 -1.52 12.47 1.05
CA GLU A 35 -1.45 11.53 -0.07
C GLU A 35 -2.14 12.10 -1.32
N MET A 36 -3.28 12.78 -1.17
CA MET A 36 -3.98 13.46 -2.28
C MET A 36 -3.13 14.61 -2.85
N GLU A 37 -2.53 15.42 -1.99
CA GLU A 37 -1.62 16.51 -2.41
C GLU A 37 -0.41 15.96 -3.18
N ALA A 38 0.22 14.89 -2.66
CA ALA A 38 1.35 14.24 -3.31
C ALA A 38 0.98 13.68 -4.69
N VAL A 39 -0.18 13.02 -4.81
CA VAL A 39 -0.68 12.49 -6.09
C VAL A 39 -1.03 13.61 -7.06
N ALA A 40 -1.74 14.65 -6.62
CA ALA A 40 -2.10 15.79 -7.46
C ALA A 40 -0.85 16.45 -8.06
N LYS A 41 0.20 16.63 -7.25
CA LYS A 41 1.49 17.16 -7.71
C LYS A 41 2.18 16.25 -8.74
N LYS A 42 2.21 14.93 -8.50
CA LYS A 42 2.82 13.95 -9.42
C LYS A 42 2.09 13.86 -10.76
N GLU A 43 0.78 14.04 -10.75
CA GLU A 43 -0.08 13.92 -11.92
C GLU A 43 -0.35 15.26 -12.62
N TYR A 44 0.20 16.36 -12.11
CA TYR A 44 -0.03 17.73 -12.60
C TYR A 44 -1.53 18.08 -12.68
N MET A 45 -2.31 17.60 -11.70
CA MET A 45 -3.75 17.80 -11.60
C MET A 45 -4.08 18.76 -10.46
N ASP A 46 -5.16 19.55 -10.60
CA ASP A 46 -5.68 20.34 -9.48
C ASP A 46 -6.16 19.42 -8.36
N VAL A 47 -5.78 19.74 -7.12
CA VAL A 47 -6.07 18.88 -5.96
C VAL A 47 -7.58 18.76 -5.70
N ASN A 48 -8.36 19.81 -5.95
CA ASN A 48 -9.82 19.76 -5.73
C ASN A 48 -10.51 18.89 -6.81
N GLU A 49 -9.96 18.85 -8.02
CA GLU A 49 -10.41 17.93 -9.06
C GLU A 49 -10.10 16.48 -8.68
N LEU A 50 -8.88 16.23 -8.23
CA LEU A 50 -8.47 14.91 -7.73
C LEU A 50 -9.39 14.43 -6.60
N VAL A 51 -9.67 15.29 -5.60
CA VAL A 51 -10.57 14.97 -4.48
C VAL A 51 -11.96 14.56 -4.96
N LYS A 52 -12.54 15.27 -5.94
CA LYS A 52 -13.84 14.90 -6.53
C LYS A 52 -13.79 13.51 -7.17
N LEU A 53 -12.72 13.20 -7.89
CA LEU A 53 -12.54 11.90 -8.54
C LEU A 53 -12.33 10.77 -7.52
N VAL A 54 -11.62 11.01 -6.42
CA VAL A 54 -11.48 10.07 -5.31
C VAL A 54 -12.83 9.87 -4.60
N ALA A 55 -13.57 10.95 -4.32
CA ALA A 55 -14.87 10.90 -3.64
C ALA A 55 -15.92 10.08 -4.41
N CYS A 56 -15.89 10.14 -5.75
CA CYS A 56 -16.80 9.36 -6.61
C CYS A 56 -16.25 8.00 -7.03
N GLY A 57 -15.07 7.60 -6.54
CA GLY A 57 -14.48 6.28 -6.77
C GLY A 57 -13.83 6.09 -8.15
N LYS A 58 -13.57 7.16 -8.90
CA LYS A 58 -12.86 7.11 -10.18
C LYS A 58 -11.35 7.07 -10.03
N ILE A 59 -10.82 7.45 -8.87
CA ILE A 59 -9.41 7.35 -8.50
C ILE A 59 -9.31 6.67 -7.14
N ILE A 60 -8.33 5.78 -6.99
CA ILE A 60 -7.91 5.21 -5.71
C ILE A 60 -6.47 5.63 -5.42
N ILE A 61 -6.16 5.78 -4.13
CA ILE A 61 -4.80 6.05 -3.64
C ILE A 61 -4.47 4.98 -2.60
N PRO A 62 -3.82 3.87 -3.01
CA PRO A 62 -3.40 2.84 -2.06
C PRO A 62 -2.31 3.39 -1.14
N ALA A 63 -2.62 3.51 0.15
CA ALA A 63 -1.69 4.02 1.15
C ALA A 63 -1.87 3.27 2.46
N ASN A 64 -1.12 2.18 2.64
CA ASN A 64 -1.14 1.43 3.88
C ASN A 64 -0.42 2.24 4.98
N LYS A 65 -1.09 2.49 6.10
CA LYS A 65 -0.55 3.25 7.25
C LYS A 65 0.74 2.65 7.85
N ASN A 66 0.97 1.36 7.63
CA ASN A 66 2.15 0.66 8.12
C ASN A 66 3.33 0.74 7.13
N HIS A 67 3.10 1.18 5.89
CA HIS A 67 4.13 1.34 4.86
C HIS A 67 4.74 2.74 4.94
N LYS A 68 5.77 2.91 5.79
CA LYS A 68 6.30 4.22 6.18
C LYS A 68 7.09 4.96 5.10
N CYS A 69 7.73 4.21 4.20
CA CYS A 69 8.52 4.78 3.09
C CYS A 69 7.70 4.93 1.79
N LEU A 70 6.38 4.66 1.82
CA LEU A 70 5.54 4.74 0.64
C LEU A 70 5.54 6.14 0.03
N GLU A 71 5.80 6.21 -1.25
CA GLU A 71 5.52 7.38 -2.09
C GLU A 71 4.15 7.21 -2.75
N PRO A 72 3.11 7.93 -2.33
CA PRO A 72 1.75 7.73 -2.82
C PRO A 72 1.64 7.90 -4.33
N ASN A 73 0.87 7.03 -4.97
CA ASN A 73 0.46 7.11 -6.36
C ASN A 73 -1.04 6.90 -6.48
N GLY A 74 -1.67 7.62 -7.39
CA GLY A 74 -3.08 7.46 -7.72
C GLY A 74 -3.26 6.50 -8.90
N ILE A 75 -4.33 5.71 -8.87
CA ILE A 75 -4.72 4.80 -9.95
C ILE A 75 -6.16 5.10 -10.32
N GLY A 76 -6.42 5.36 -11.60
CA GLY A 76 -7.77 5.62 -12.07
C GLY A 76 -7.86 6.59 -13.24
N SER A 77 -9.05 7.15 -13.41
CA SER A 77 -9.39 8.01 -14.54
C SER A 77 -8.54 9.29 -14.56
N MET A 78 -8.10 9.68 -15.76
CA MET A 78 -7.33 10.90 -16.02
C MET A 78 -5.91 10.93 -15.43
N LEU A 79 -5.45 9.85 -14.81
CA LEU A 79 -4.09 9.71 -14.32
C LEU A 79 -3.23 8.95 -15.33
N ARG A 80 -1.90 9.14 -15.24
CA ARG A 80 -0.94 8.32 -16.00
C ARG A 80 -1.16 6.83 -15.70
N THR A 81 -0.90 5.99 -16.68
CA THR A 81 -0.80 4.53 -16.47
C THR A 81 0.41 4.23 -15.59
N LYS A 82 0.21 3.46 -14.51
CA LYS A 82 1.27 3.02 -13.61
C LYS A 82 1.81 1.66 -14.05
N ILE A 83 3.12 1.50 -13.89
CA ILE A 83 3.78 0.22 -14.15
C ILE A 83 3.77 -0.61 -12.87
N ASN A 84 3.17 -1.80 -12.96
CA ASN A 84 3.21 -2.80 -11.90
C ASN A 84 4.17 -3.92 -12.31
N VAL A 85 5.14 -4.23 -11.44
CA VAL A 85 6.11 -5.30 -11.66
C VAL A 85 5.80 -6.49 -10.77
N ASN A 86 5.64 -7.66 -11.38
CA ASN A 86 5.42 -8.92 -10.68
C ASN A 86 6.75 -9.58 -10.34
N LEU A 87 6.86 -10.08 -9.12
CA LEU A 87 7.99 -10.87 -8.63
C LEU A 87 7.51 -11.83 -7.54
N GLY A 88 8.40 -12.64 -7.01
CA GLY A 88 8.07 -13.53 -5.89
C GLY A 88 8.78 -14.86 -5.96
N THR A 89 8.88 -15.50 -4.81
CA THR A 89 9.49 -16.81 -4.62
C THR A 89 8.55 -17.95 -4.99
N SER A 90 9.13 -19.06 -5.46
CA SER A 90 8.43 -20.31 -5.74
C SER A 90 9.13 -21.47 -5.06
N ARG A 91 8.54 -22.66 -5.13
CA ARG A 91 9.15 -23.89 -4.57
C ARG A 91 10.54 -24.17 -5.18
N ASP A 92 10.72 -23.83 -6.45
CA ASP A 92 11.95 -24.12 -7.19
C ASP A 92 13.01 -23.01 -7.04
N CYS A 93 12.60 -21.83 -6.56
CA CYS A 93 13.52 -20.70 -6.36
C CYS A 93 13.06 -19.86 -5.14
N VAL A 94 13.82 -19.94 -4.04
CA VAL A 94 13.55 -19.27 -2.75
C VAL A 94 14.69 -18.33 -2.39
N ASP A 95 15.14 -17.50 -3.34
CA ASP A 95 16.18 -16.52 -3.09
C ASP A 95 15.60 -15.13 -2.83
N LEU A 96 15.43 -14.80 -1.56
CA LEU A 96 14.90 -13.50 -1.13
C LEU A 96 15.81 -12.32 -1.49
N ASN A 97 17.11 -12.53 -1.61
CA ASN A 97 18.05 -11.47 -1.99
C ASN A 97 17.89 -11.13 -3.47
N MET A 98 17.75 -12.15 -4.31
CA MET A 98 17.44 -11.97 -5.73
C MET A 98 16.10 -11.23 -5.91
N GLU A 99 15.07 -11.58 -5.15
CA GLU A 99 13.77 -10.88 -5.21
C GLU A 99 13.91 -9.40 -4.80
N LEU A 100 14.70 -9.09 -3.77
CA LEU A 100 14.96 -7.70 -3.37
C LEU A 100 15.75 -6.93 -4.42
N GLU A 101 16.70 -7.58 -5.10
CA GLU A 101 17.41 -6.97 -6.23
C GLU A 101 16.46 -6.64 -7.38
N LYS A 102 15.53 -7.54 -7.71
CA LYS A 102 14.47 -7.28 -8.70
C LYS A 102 13.62 -6.08 -8.31
N VAL A 103 13.21 -5.96 -7.03
CA VAL A 103 12.47 -4.79 -6.51
C VAL A 103 13.26 -3.52 -6.73
N ASN A 104 14.53 -3.49 -6.31
CA ASN A 104 15.39 -2.31 -6.43
C ASN A 104 15.58 -1.89 -7.89
N ASN A 105 15.75 -2.85 -8.79
CA ASN A 105 15.89 -2.58 -10.21
C ASN A 105 14.57 -2.07 -10.80
N ALA A 106 13.42 -2.67 -10.45
CA ALA A 106 12.11 -2.21 -10.90
C ALA A 106 11.85 -0.76 -10.48
N VAL A 107 12.10 -0.41 -9.21
CA VAL A 107 11.94 0.96 -8.69
C VAL A 107 12.86 1.94 -9.41
N LYS A 108 14.14 1.58 -9.62
CA LYS A 108 15.10 2.40 -10.39
C LYS A 108 14.64 2.64 -11.83
N MET A 109 13.95 1.69 -12.43
CA MET A 109 13.38 1.79 -13.77
C MET A 109 12.03 2.52 -13.81
N GLY A 110 11.52 2.99 -12.66
CA GLY A 110 10.33 3.80 -12.55
C GLY A 110 9.02 3.01 -12.30
N ALA A 111 9.10 1.77 -11.84
CA ALA A 111 7.91 1.04 -11.40
C ALA A 111 7.25 1.74 -10.21
N GLU A 112 5.95 1.98 -10.28
CA GLU A 112 5.16 2.61 -9.22
C GLU A 112 4.46 1.59 -8.31
N ALA A 113 4.38 0.34 -8.74
CA ALA A 113 3.79 -0.76 -7.97
C ALA A 113 4.59 -2.05 -8.13
N ILE A 114 4.66 -2.81 -7.05
CA ILE A 114 5.26 -4.14 -6.99
C ILE A 114 4.17 -5.12 -6.53
N MET A 115 3.99 -6.20 -7.28
CA MET A 115 3.12 -7.30 -6.88
C MET A 115 3.97 -8.47 -6.42
N ASP A 116 3.95 -8.75 -5.12
CA ASP A 116 4.57 -9.93 -4.55
C ASP A 116 3.66 -11.16 -4.74
N LEU A 117 4.07 -12.02 -5.65
CA LEU A 117 3.40 -13.28 -5.98
C LEU A 117 4.04 -14.49 -5.28
N SER A 118 4.81 -14.25 -4.22
CA SER A 118 5.49 -15.31 -3.49
C SER A 118 4.50 -16.39 -3.03
N SER A 119 4.80 -17.62 -3.40
CA SER A 119 4.01 -18.81 -3.08
C SER A 119 4.79 -19.83 -2.24
N PHE A 120 5.98 -19.50 -1.78
CA PHE A 120 6.84 -20.36 -0.97
C PHE A 120 7.85 -19.57 -0.14
N GLY A 121 8.30 -20.14 0.99
CA GLY A 121 9.31 -19.54 1.88
C GLY A 121 8.70 -18.60 2.93
N ASP A 122 9.57 -17.81 3.58
CA ASP A 122 9.15 -16.85 4.62
C ASP A 122 8.64 -15.53 4.00
N THR A 123 7.42 -15.58 3.49
CA THR A 123 6.76 -14.46 2.82
C THR A 123 6.51 -13.27 3.77
N GLN A 124 6.27 -13.53 5.06
CA GLN A 124 6.07 -12.47 6.05
C GLN A 124 7.34 -11.64 6.27
N LYS A 125 8.49 -12.31 6.43
CA LYS A 125 9.78 -11.64 6.60
C LYS A 125 10.12 -10.81 5.36
N PHE A 126 9.89 -11.37 4.18
CA PHE A 126 10.11 -10.67 2.92
C PHE A 126 9.26 -9.39 2.83
N ARG A 127 7.96 -9.47 3.09
CA ARG A 127 7.05 -8.31 3.03
C ARG A 127 7.35 -7.25 4.08
N ARG A 128 7.75 -7.65 5.29
CA ARG A 128 8.20 -6.68 6.30
C ARG A 128 9.39 -5.85 5.79
N LYS A 129 10.31 -6.48 5.07
CA LYS A 129 11.44 -5.79 4.46
C LYS A 129 10.99 -4.91 3.30
N LEU A 130 10.11 -5.40 2.41
CA LEU A 130 9.55 -4.60 1.33
C LEU A 130 8.86 -3.33 1.85
N THR A 131 7.96 -3.45 2.82
CA THR A 131 7.23 -2.30 3.38
C THR A 131 8.11 -1.34 4.19
N ALA A 132 9.30 -1.76 4.59
CA ALA A 132 10.27 -0.91 5.27
C ALA A 132 11.15 -0.11 4.30
N GLU A 133 11.46 -0.64 3.12
CA GLU A 133 12.52 -0.13 2.25
C GLU A 133 12.02 0.32 0.86
N CYS A 134 10.91 -0.26 0.35
CA CYS A 134 10.43 0.01 -1.01
C CYS A 134 9.43 1.18 -1.02
N PRO A 135 9.65 2.24 -1.82
CA PRO A 135 8.72 3.37 -1.90
C PRO A 135 7.50 3.11 -2.80
N ALA A 136 7.52 2.05 -3.61
CA ALA A 136 6.41 1.70 -4.51
C ALA A 136 5.22 1.08 -3.75
N ILE A 137 4.04 1.13 -4.33
CA ILE A 137 2.86 0.42 -3.82
C ILE A 137 3.15 -1.08 -3.80
N ILE A 138 2.87 -1.75 -2.69
CA ILE A 138 3.04 -3.20 -2.56
C ILE A 138 1.67 -3.88 -2.59
N GLY A 139 1.47 -4.75 -3.57
CA GLY A 139 0.36 -5.69 -3.63
C GLY A 139 0.80 -7.10 -3.23
N THR A 140 -0.12 -7.88 -2.67
CA THR A 140 0.12 -9.28 -2.29
C THR A 140 -1.06 -10.15 -2.69
N VAL A 141 -0.86 -11.48 -2.67
CA VAL A 141 -1.90 -12.45 -2.99
C VAL A 141 -2.18 -13.34 -1.77
N PRO A 142 -3.12 -12.95 -0.89
CA PRO A 142 -3.38 -13.66 0.36
C PRO A 142 -3.70 -15.15 0.20
N ILE A 143 -4.28 -15.56 -0.94
CA ILE A 143 -4.59 -16.95 -1.21
C ILE A 143 -3.34 -17.85 -1.29
N TYR A 144 -2.21 -17.30 -1.76
CA TYR A 144 -0.94 -18.04 -1.77
C TYR A 144 -0.39 -18.21 -0.36
N ASP A 145 -0.50 -17.16 0.47
CA ASP A 145 -0.09 -17.21 1.87
C ASP A 145 -0.87 -18.23 2.69
N ALA A 146 -2.17 -18.30 2.47
CA ALA A 146 -3.03 -19.25 3.18
C ALA A 146 -2.55 -20.69 2.98
N VAL A 147 -2.18 -21.08 1.77
CA VAL A 147 -1.64 -22.40 1.46
C VAL A 147 -0.28 -22.63 2.11
N VAL A 148 0.61 -21.63 2.03
CA VAL A 148 1.97 -21.71 2.59
C VAL A 148 1.92 -21.78 4.12
N TYR A 149 1.10 -20.96 4.76
CA TYR A 149 1.06 -20.84 6.21
C TYR A 149 0.35 -22.01 6.89
N TYR A 150 -0.82 -22.44 6.37
CA TYR A 150 -1.61 -23.51 6.97
C TYR A 150 -1.27 -24.89 6.45
N HIS A 151 -0.49 -25.02 5.38
CA HIS A 151 -0.17 -26.30 4.73
C HIS A 151 -1.42 -27.13 4.37
N LYS A 152 -2.49 -26.43 3.98
CA LYS A 152 -3.80 -27.00 3.62
C LYS A 152 -4.13 -26.75 2.16
N ALA A 153 -4.96 -27.61 1.58
CA ALA A 153 -5.58 -27.28 0.29
C ALA A 153 -6.56 -26.11 0.46
N LEU A 154 -6.69 -25.27 -0.57
CA LEU A 154 -7.56 -24.07 -0.51
C LEU A 154 -8.99 -24.36 -0.06
N LYS A 155 -9.55 -25.51 -0.50
CA LYS A 155 -10.91 -25.96 -0.11
C LYS A 155 -11.08 -26.24 1.37
N ASP A 156 -9.96 -26.47 2.09
CA ASP A 156 -9.94 -26.85 3.51
C ASP A 156 -9.59 -25.63 4.41
N ILE A 157 -9.38 -24.45 3.83
CA ILE A 157 -9.17 -23.20 4.57
C ILE A 157 -10.51 -22.69 5.12
N THR A 158 -10.60 -22.54 6.43
CA THR A 158 -11.80 -22.02 7.09
C THR A 158 -11.90 -20.49 6.94
N ALA A 159 -13.12 -19.94 7.08
CA ALA A 159 -13.33 -18.49 7.04
C ALA A 159 -12.48 -17.73 8.08
N LYS A 160 -12.27 -18.31 9.28
CA LYS A 160 -11.42 -17.72 10.31
C LYS A 160 -9.96 -17.64 9.86
N GLU A 161 -9.42 -18.75 9.38
CA GLU A 161 -8.04 -18.83 8.87
C GLU A 161 -7.83 -17.86 7.69
N TRP A 162 -8.83 -17.74 6.81
CA TRP A 162 -8.79 -16.80 5.71
C TRP A 162 -8.70 -15.34 6.19
N LEU A 163 -9.54 -14.96 7.17
CA LEU A 163 -9.51 -13.63 7.76
C LEU A 163 -8.21 -13.34 8.51
N ASP A 164 -7.60 -14.35 9.15
CA ASP A 164 -6.34 -14.21 9.87
C ASP A 164 -5.16 -13.97 8.90
N ILE A 165 -5.20 -14.54 7.69
CA ILE A 165 -4.20 -14.25 6.63
C ILE A 165 -4.33 -12.82 6.08
N VAL A 166 -5.55 -12.31 5.95
CA VAL A 166 -5.78 -10.96 5.40
C VAL A 166 -5.42 -9.84 6.40
N ARG A 167 -5.41 -10.14 7.70
CA ARG A 167 -5.03 -9.21 8.77
C ARG A 167 -3.53 -8.96 8.85
#